data_662991e17681411793476800ba8bd164
#
_entry.id   662991e17681411793476800ba8bd164
#
_cell.length_a   1.000
_cell.length_b   1.000
_cell.length_c   1.000
_cell.angle_alpha   90.00
_cell.angle_beta   90.00
_cell.angle_gamma   90.00
#
_symmetry.space_group_name_H-M   'P 1'
#
loop_
_entity.id
_entity.type
_entity.pdbx_description
1 polymer ?
#
loop_
_entity_poly.entity_id
_entity_poly.type
_entity_poly.pdbx_seq_one_letter_code
_entity_poly.pdbx_strand_id
1 'polypeptide(L)'
;MNAGALVDLLQLFESAGIEVWLDGGWAVDALLGTQTRPHKDLDIILRAADLAGLREILSKRGFEIQKGGTESNFVLADRSGLEVDVHVIVLDRDGNGVYRMQNGSDWIFPAAGFCEWGVVGGLSVRCLSPEVQVLCHAHGYVPTEKDLRDMELLEARFGVKLPPHLRRDEA
;
A
#
# COMPACT_ATOMS: atom_id res chain seq x y z
N MET A 1 -9.04 8.77 -5.62
CA MET A 1 -8.42 8.16 -6.83
C MET A 1 -9.40 7.16 -7.44
N ASN A 2 -9.58 7.09 -8.77
CA ASN A 2 -10.37 6.04 -9.45
C ASN A 2 -9.43 4.94 -9.99
N ALA A 3 -10.02 3.78 -10.36
CA ALA A 3 -9.24 2.63 -10.84
C ALA A 3 -8.43 2.93 -12.13
N GLY A 4 -8.94 3.79 -13.02
CA GLY A 4 -8.21 4.18 -14.25
C GLY A 4 -6.93 4.95 -13.93
N ALA A 5 -7.01 5.96 -13.04
CA ALA A 5 -5.83 6.72 -12.60
C ALA A 5 -4.79 5.83 -11.88
N LEU A 6 -5.28 4.85 -11.09
CA LEU A 6 -4.39 3.85 -10.47
C LEU A 6 -3.69 3.01 -11.52
N VAL A 7 -4.43 2.45 -12.50
CA VAL A 7 -3.84 1.64 -13.59
C VAL A 7 -2.80 2.43 -14.37
N ASP A 8 -3.07 3.70 -14.69
CA ASP A 8 -2.12 4.58 -15.40
C ASP A 8 -0.82 4.77 -14.60
N LEU A 9 -0.90 4.93 -13.27
CA LEU A 9 0.29 5.04 -12.41
C LEU A 9 1.07 3.72 -12.34
N LEU A 10 0.38 2.59 -12.18
CA LEU A 10 1.04 1.27 -12.10
C LEU A 10 1.73 0.90 -13.41
N GLN A 11 1.11 1.19 -14.57
CA GLN A 11 1.74 1.01 -15.88
C GLN A 11 2.95 1.95 -16.07
N LEU A 12 2.90 3.17 -15.54
CA LEU A 12 4.04 4.08 -15.54
C LEU A 12 5.20 3.50 -14.73
N PHE A 13 4.94 2.95 -13.53
CA PHE A 13 5.96 2.32 -12.69
C PHE A 13 6.56 1.10 -13.39
N GLU A 14 5.72 0.21 -13.92
CA GLU A 14 6.16 -0.97 -14.66
C GLU A 14 7.03 -0.61 -15.87
N SER A 15 6.62 0.38 -16.68
CA SER A 15 7.39 0.83 -17.86
C SER A 15 8.75 1.42 -17.51
N ALA A 16 8.91 1.92 -16.29
CA ALA A 16 10.17 2.43 -15.75
C ALA A 16 11.01 1.34 -15.02
N GLY A 17 10.52 0.09 -14.97
CA GLY A 17 11.17 -1.00 -14.25
C GLY A 17 11.13 -0.84 -12.73
N ILE A 18 10.19 -0.05 -12.21
CA ILE A 18 10.02 0.19 -10.78
C ILE A 18 9.00 -0.78 -10.23
N GLU A 19 9.43 -1.63 -9.29
CA GLU A 19 8.60 -2.60 -8.63
C GLU A 19 7.97 -1.99 -7.37
N VAL A 20 6.64 -2.07 -7.28
CA VAL A 20 5.87 -1.62 -6.11
C VAL A 20 4.92 -2.71 -5.65
N TRP A 21 4.59 -2.71 -4.38
CA TRP A 21 3.50 -3.51 -3.81
C TRP A 21 2.41 -2.56 -3.31
N LEU A 22 1.19 -2.84 -3.68
CA LEU A 22 0.04 -2.12 -3.14
C LEU A 22 -0.11 -2.43 -1.65
N ASP A 23 -0.46 -1.39 -0.89
CA ASP A 23 -0.84 -1.45 0.51
C ASP A 23 -2.19 -0.76 0.72
N GLY A 24 -2.75 -0.83 1.92
CA GLY A 24 -3.99 -0.16 2.28
C GLY A 24 -5.20 -0.55 1.42
N GLY A 25 -6.11 0.39 1.22
CA GLY A 25 -7.41 0.11 0.62
C GLY A 25 -7.36 -0.40 -0.82
N TRP A 26 -6.44 0.10 -1.64
CA TRP A 26 -6.30 -0.42 -3.01
C TRP A 26 -5.71 -1.82 -3.07
N ALA A 27 -4.86 -2.20 -2.09
CA ALA A 27 -4.39 -3.58 -1.99
C ALA A 27 -5.53 -4.53 -1.63
N VAL A 28 -6.40 -4.14 -0.69
CA VAL A 28 -7.60 -4.92 -0.34
C VAL A 28 -8.49 -5.11 -1.55
N ASP A 29 -8.83 -4.05 -2.29
CA ASP A 29 -9.65 -4.14 -3.49
C ASP A 29 -9.00 -4.98 -4.59
N ALA A 30 -7.68 -4.87 -4.78
CA ALA A 30 -6.94 -5.68 -5.75
C ALA A 30 -6.97 -7.17 -5.39
N LEU A 31 -6.76 -7.52 -4.11
CA LEU A 31 -6.84 -8.90 -3.61
C LEU A 31 -8.25 -9.49 -3.77
N LEU A 32 -9.28 -8.68 -3.57
CA LEU A 32 -10.68 -9.07 -3.77
C LEU A 32 -11.08 -9.13 -5.26
N GLY A 33 -10.30 -8.49 -6.16
CA GLY A 33 -10.60 -8.38 -7.59
C GLY A 33 -11.76 -7.44 -7.91
N THR A 34 -12.18 -6.60 -6.95
CA THR A 34 -13.28 -5.66 -7.12
C THR A 34 -13.11 -4.45 -6.22
N GLN A 35 -13.49 -3.26 -6.72
CA GLN A 35 -13.48 -2.05 -5.91
C GLN A 35 -14.67 -2.03 -4.95
N THR A 36 -14.39 -2.06 -3.66
CA THR A 36 -15.41 -2.13 -2.59
C THR A 36 -15.83 -0.76 -2.09
N ARG A 37 -14.98 0.27 -2.25
CA ARG A 37 -15.23 1.64 -1.82
C ARG A 37 -14.40 2.66 -2.63
N PRO A 38 -14.71 3.96 -2.56
CA PRO A 38 -13.83 5.01 -3.06
C PRO A 38 -12.54 5.10 -2.25
N HIS A 39 -11.42 5.36 -2.94
CA HIS A 39 -10.12 5.62 -2.31
C HIS A 39 -9.66 7.04 -2.62
N LYS A 40 -9.04 7.70 -1.65
CA LYS A 40 -8.47 9.04 -1.79
C LYS A 40 -7.09 8.98 -2.44
N ASP A 41 -6.27 8.07 -1.98
CA ASP A 41 -4.84 7.92 -2.19
C ASP A 41 -4.48 6.53 -2.69
N LEU A 42 -3.22 6.36 -3.05
CA LEU A 42 -2.59 5.09 -3.37
C LEU A 42 -1.43 4.88 -2.39
N ASP A 43 -1.53 3.85 -1.56
CA ASP A 43 -0.46 3.42 -0.68
C ASP A 43 0.42 2.40 -1.39
N ILE A 44 1.74 2.63 -1.43
CA ILE A 44 2.71 1.71 -2.04
C ILE A 44 3.89 1.43 -1.11
N ILE A 45 4.35 0.19 -1.14
CA ILE A 45 5.65 -0.20 -0.62
C ILE A 45 6.65 -0.15 -1.77
N LEU A 46 7.80 0.48 -1.55
CA LEU A 46 8.86 0.67 -2.54
C LEU A 46 10.22 0.31 -1.96
N ARG A 47 11.06 -0.36 -2.74
CA ARG A 47 12.47 -0.58 -2.34
C ARG A 47 13.27 0.72 -2.44
N ALA A 48 14.15 0.95 -1.47
CA ALA A 48 15.02 2.13 -1.46
C ALA A 48 15.84 2.30 -2.76
N ALA A 49 16.20 1.20 -3.41
CA ALA A 49 16.92 1.22 -4.68
C ALA A 49 16.13 1.88 -5.82
N ASP A 50 14.80 1.83 -5.77
CA ASP A 50 13.90 2.34 -6.81
C ASP A 50 13.41 3.78 -6.54
N LEU A 51 13.73 4.32 -5.34
CA LEU A 51 13.22 5.61 -4.87
C LEU A 51 13.55 6.78 -5.80
N ALA A 52 14.80 6.86 -6.30
CA ALA A 52 15.22 7.94 -7.17
C ALA A 52 14.45 7.92 -8.50
N GLY A 53 14.27 6.74 -9.08
CA GLY A 53 13.48 6.54 -10.30
C GLY A 53 12.01 6.91 -10.12
N LEU A 54 11.39 6.48 -9.01
CA LEU A 54 10.00 6.84 -8.70
C LEU A 54 9.81 8.36 -8.61
N ARG A 55 10.67 9.04 -7.84
CA ARG A 55 10.62 10.50 -7.71
C ARG A 55 10.78 11.21 -9.04
N GLU A 56 11.69 10.76 -9.90
CA GLU A 56 11.92 11.33 -11.21
C GLU A 56 10.68 11.21 -12.11
N ILE A 57 10.11 10.01 -12.24
CA ILE A 57 8.96 9.80 -13.14
C ILE A 57 7.70 10.49 -12.65
N LEU A 58 7.44 10.51 -11.33
CA LEU A 58 6.30 11.22 -10.76
C LEU A 58 6.46 12.74 -10.85
N SER A 59 7.67 13.27 -10.65
CA SER A 59 7.95 14.71 -10.86
C SER A 59 7.67 15.13 -12.31
N LYS A 60 8.04 14.32 -13.31
CA LYS A 60 7.71 14.57 -14.73
C LYS A 60 6.19 14.57 -15.00
N ARG A 61 5.40 13.93 -14.14
CA ARG A 61 3.93 13.94 -14.17
C ARG A 61 3.31 15.03 -13.31
N GLY A 62 4.12 15.90 -12.72
CA GLY A 62 3.67 17.05 -11.92
C GLY A 62 3.34 16.71 -10.47
N PHE A 63 3.77 15.55 -9.98
CA PHE A 63 3.67 15.23 -8.56
C PHE A 63 4.79 15.93 -7.77
N GLU A 64 4.43 16.48 -6.63
CA GLU A 64 5.34 17.17 -5.71
C GLU A 64 5.25 16.51 -4.32
N ILE A 65 6.39 16.44 -3.61
CA ILE A 65 6.44 15.91 -2.25
C ILE A 65 5.70 16.87 -1.33
N GLN A 66 4.77 16.32 -0.56
CA GLN A 66 4.01 17.08 0.43
C GLN A 66 4.84 17.27 1.71
N LYS A 67 4.53 18.34 2.48
CA LYS A 67 5.22 18.62 3.75
C LYS A 67 4.89 17.56 4.81
N GLY A 68 5.84 17.28 5.70
CA GLY A 68 5.64 16.45 6.89
C GLY A 68 6.10 14.99 6.75
N GLY A 69 6.59 14.59 5.57
CA GLY A 69 7.16 13.26 5.38
C GLY A 69 8.60 13.12 5.88
N THR A 70 9.09 11.88 5.89
CA THR A 70 10.48 11.50 6.11
C THR A 70 11.08 10.95 4.82
N GLU A 71 12.35 10.52 4.83
CA GLU A 71 12.95 9.85 3.66
C GLU A 71 12.32 8.49 3.37
N SER A 72 11.80 7.81 4.39
CA SER A 72 11.19 6.48 4.30
C SER A 72 9.66 6.50 4.19
N ASN A 73 9.01 7.62 4.52
CA ASN A 73 7.56 7.78 4.42
C ASN A 73 7.21 9.21 3.98
N PHE A 74 6.61 9.34 2.83
CA PHE A 74 6.19 10.63 2.30
C PHE A 74 5.05 10.49 1.29
N VAL A 75 4.28 11.54 1.15
CA VAL A 75 3.19 11.66 0.18
C VAL A 75 3.64 12.51 -1.00
N LEU A 76 3.36 12.03 -2.20
CA LEU A 76 3.44 12.79 -3.44
C LEU A 76 2.03 13.13 -3.90
N ALA A 77 1.79 14.37 -4.30
CA ALA A 77 0.49 14.78 -4.83
C ALA A 77 0.65 15.63 -6.09
N ASP A 78 -0.29 15.47 -7.02
CA ASP A 78 -0.39 16.31 -8.21
C ASP A 78 -1.40 17.46 -7.99
N ARG A 79 -1.50 18.35 -8.99
CA ARG A 79 -2.44 19.50 -8.95
C ARG A 79 -3.90 19.10 -9.04
N SER A 80 -4.22 17.88 -9.47
CA SER A 80 -5.58 17.36 -9.54
C SER A 80 -6.05 16.74 -8.21
N GLY A 81 -5.12 16.59 -7.23
CA GLY A 81 -5.37 15.97 -5.94
C GLY A 81 -5.21 14.46 -5.95
N LEU A 82 -4.54 13.87 -6.94
CA LEU A 82 -4.08 12.49 -6.87
C LEU A 82 -2.94 12.41 -5.88
N GLU A 83 -3.04 11.50 -4.91
CA GLU A 83 -2.04 11.29 -3.86
C GLU A 83 -1.46 9.88 -3.93
N VAL A 84 -0.13 9.78 -3.76
CA VAL A 84 0.61 8.53 -3.63
C VAL A 84 1.38 8.57 -2.32
N ASP A 85 1.01 7.71 -1.37
CA ASP A 85 1.72 7.53 -0.10
C ASP A 85 2.77 6.43 -0.25
N VAL A 86 4.02 6.80 -0.02
CA VAL A 86 5.18 5.96 -0.32
C VAL A 86 5.85 5.51 0.98
N HIS A 87 5.89 4.20 1.19
CA HIS A 87 6.63 3.55 2.27
C HIS A 87 7.89 2.88 1.71
N VAL A 88 9.05 3.42 2.04
CA VAL A 88 10.34 2.95 1.51
C VAL A 88 10.93 1.89 2.42
N ILE A 89 11.24 0.73 1.86
CA ILE A 89 11.84 -0.40 2.59
C ILE A 89 13.24 -0.72 2.08
N VAL A 90 14.02 -1.35 2.96
CA VAL A 90 15.27 -2.05 2.63
C VAL A 90 15.05 -3.54 2.89
N LEU A 91 15.33 -4.39 1.91
CA LEU A 91 15.24 -5.84 2.13
C LEU A 91 16.42 -6.32 2.99
N ASP A 92 16.11 -7.09 4.03
CA ASP A 92 17.13 -7.79 4.82
C ASP A 92 17.60 -9.09 4.11
N ARG A 93 18.48 -9.86 4.77
CA ARG A 93 19.05 -11.11 4.21
C ARG A 93 18.01 -12.23 4.04
N ASP A 94 16.92 -12.16 4.79
CA ASP A 94 15.82 -13.14 4.78
C ASP A 94 14.69 -12.69 3.83
N GLY A 95 14.84 -11.53 3.18
CA GLY A 95 13.86 -10.96 2.26
C GLY A 95 12.74 -10.18 2.94
N ASN A 96 12.84 -9.93 4.25
CA ASN A 96 11.87 -9.07 4.94
C ASN A 96 12.10 -7.60 4.56
N GLY A 97 11.03 -6.84 4.47
CA GLY A 97 11.09 -5.40 4.25
C GLY A 97 11.28 -4.64 5.56
N VAL A 98 12.43 -4.02 5.76
CA VAL A 98 12.70 -3.15 6.91
C VAL A 98 12.28 -1.73 6.59
N TYR A 99 11.29 -1.22 7.29
CA TYR A 99 10.75 0.12 7.14
C TYR A 99 11.06 0.97 8.37
N ARG A 100 11.75 2.10 8.18
CA ARG A 100 12.05 3.06 9.25
C ARG A 100 10.86 3.95 9.48
N MET A 101 10.15 3.74 10.60
CA MET A 101 9.01 4.55 11.00
C MET A 101 9.43 5.97 11.42
N GLN A 102 8.48 6.92 11.41
CA GLN A 102 8.70 8.32 11.79
C GLN A 102 9.20 8.48 13.24
N ASN A 103 8.84 7.57 14.14
CA ASN A 103 9.30 7.56 15.53
C ASN A 103 10.72 7.01 15.70
N GLY A 104 11.39 6.62 14.60
CA GLY A 104 12.76 6.10 14.58
C GLY A 104 12.88 4.60 14.89
N SER A 105 11.77 3.88 15.13
CA SER A 105 11.80 2.42 15.24
C SER A 105 11.69 1.76 13.86
N ASP A 106 12.04 0.48 13.76
CA ASP A 106 11.87 -0.29 12.55
C ASP A 106 10.58 -1.13 12.62
N TRP A 107 9.85 -1.11 11.52
CA TRP A 107 8.76 -2.03 11.25
C TRP A 107 9.24 -3.08 10.24
N ILE A 108 8.89 -4.35 10.49
CA ILE A 108 9.32 -5.45 9.63
C ILE A 108 8.11 -6.02 8.89
N PHE A 109 8.11 -5.87 7.58
CA PHE A 109 7.20 -6.58 6.69
C PHE A 109 7.75 -7.98 6.42
N PRO A 110 7.06 -9.06 6.79
CA PRO A 110 7.52 -10.43 6.53
C PRO A 110 7.72 -10.69 5.04
N ALA A 111 8.79 -11.39 4.66
CA ALA A 111 9.12 -11.72 3.26
C ALA A 111 7.95 -12.40 2.52
N ALA A 112 7.21 -13.29 3.21
CA ALA A 112 6.03 -13.95 2.66
C ALA A 112 4.93 -12.97 2.22
N GLY A 113 4.89 -11.76 2.81
CA GLY A 113 3.91 -10.73 2.48
C GLY A 113 4.08 -10.11 1.10
N PHE A 114 5.23 -10.31 0.44
CA PHE A 114 5.53 -9.71 -0.87
C PHE A 114 5.23 -10.64 -2.05
N CYS A 115 4.64 -11.80 -1.83
CA CYS A 115 4.42 -12.82 -2.86
C CYS A 115 3.03 -12.77 -3.51
N GLU A 116 2.12 -11.93 -3.01
CA GLU A 116 0.74 -11.91 -3.47
C GLU A 116 0.50 -10.99 -4.66
N TRP A 117 -0.51 -11.38 -5.43
CA TRP A 117 -0.99 -10.64 -6.59
C TRP A 117 -2.49 -10.40 -6.49
N GLY A 118 -2.91 -9.23 -6.93
CA GLY A 118 -4.31 -8.86 -7.07
C GLY A 118 -4.62 -8.38 -8.48
N VAL A 119 -5.85 -7.91 -8.69
CA VAL A 119 -6.30 -7.39 -9.98
C VAL A 119 -7.02 -6.06 -9.80
N VAL A 120 -6.61 -5.03 -10.55
CA VAL A 120 -7.31 -3.74 -10.62
C VAL A 120 -7.52 -3.36 -12.09
N GLY A 121 -8.77 -3.14 -12.50
CA GLY A 121 -9.10 -2.76 -13.87
C GLY A 121 -8.59 -3.74 -14.93
N GLY A 122 -8.44 -5.02 -14.58
CA GLY A 122 -7.90 -6.06 -15.45
C GLY A 122 -6.37 -6.17 -15.46
N LEU A 123 -5.66 -5.25 -14.77
CA LEU A 123 -4.20 -5.31 -14.60
C LEU A 123 -3.86 -6.18 -13.39
N SER A 124 -2.96 -7.15 -13.56
CA SER A 124 -2.37 -7.90 -12.44
C SER A 124 -1.33 -7.05 -11.74
N VAL A 125 -1.45 -6.93 -10.41
CA VAL A 125 -0.63 -6.04 -9.58
C VAL A 125 -0.09 -6.77 -8.36
N ARG A 126 1.12 -6.42 -7.91
CA ARG A 126 1.66 -6.95 -6.66
C ARG A 126 0.97 -6.28 -5.48
N CYS A 127 0.64 -7.06 -4.46
CA CYS A 127 0.04 -6.59 -3.22
C CYS A 127 0.78 -7.15 -2.01
N LEU A 128 0.71 -6.45 -0.88
CA LEU A 128 0.96 -7.12 0.39
C LEU A 128 -0.10 -8.20 0.63
N SER A 129 0.31 -9.34 1.20
CA SER A 129 -0.62 -10.46 1.47
C SER A 129 -1.72 -10.07 2.46
N PRO A 130 -2.87 -10.79 2.43
CA PRO A 130 -3.96 -10.54 3.38
C PRO A 130 -3.51 -10.56 4.85
N GLU A 131 -2.60 -11.47 5.23
CA GLU A 131 -2.05 -11.56 6.58
C GLU A 131 -1.23 -10.33 6.96
N VAL A 132 -0.44 -9.80 6.02
CA VAL A 132 0.38 -8.61 6.27
C VAL A 132 -0.50 -7.36 6.28
N GLN A 133 -1.55 -7.26 5.46
CA GLN A 133 -2.56 -6.21 5.57
C GLN A 133 -3.17 -6.19 6.97
N VAL A 134 -3.61 -7.35 7.50
CA VAL A 134 -4.12 -7.45 8.87
C VAL A 134 -3.07 -7.04 9.90
N LEU A 135 -1.81 -7.47 9.73
CA LEU A 135 -0.72 -7.13 10.64
C LEU A 135 -0.49 -5.60 10.71
N CYS A 136 -0.46 -4.93 9.57
CA CYS A 136 -0.30 -3.47 9.49
C CYS A 136 -1.45 -2.73 10.18
N HIS A 137 -2.69 -3.15 9.93
CA HIS A 137 -3.87 -2.54 10.54
C HIS A 137 -3.99 -2.84 12.04
N ALA A 138 -3.44 -3.97 12.51
CA ALA A 138 -3.45 -4.33 13.92
C ALA A 138 -2.49 -3.50 14.78
N HIS A 139 -1.44 -2.93 14.21
CA HIS A 139 -0.33 -2.32 14.97
C HIS A 139 0.07 -0.92 14.51
N GLY A 140 -0.35 -0.48 13.33
CA GLY A 140 0.14 0.77 12.75
C GLY A 140 -0.54 2.02 13.32
N TYR A 141 -1.82 1.95 13.64
CA TYR A 141 -2.66 3.08 14.06
C TYR A 141 -4.00 2.61 14.65
N VAL A 142 -4.83 3.55 15.10
CA VAL A 142 -6.20 3.22 15.56
C VAL A 142 -7.10 3.04 14.33
N PRO A 143 -7.64 1.84 14.08
CA PRO A 143 -8.46 1.57 12.91
C PRO A 143 -9.74 2.41 12.89
N THR A 144 -10.14 2.84 11.69
CA THR A 144 -11.43 3.50 11.44
C THR A 144 -12.44 2.49 10.90
N GLU A 145 -13.71 2.87 10.79
CA GLU A 145 -14.78 2.02 10.25
C GLU A 145 -14.46 1.42 8.86
N LYS A 146 -13.79 2.21 7.99
CA LYS A 146 -13.37 1.71 6.67
C LYS A 146 -12.33 0.60 6.78
N ASP A 147 -11.40 0.73 7.74
CA ASP A 147 -10.32 -0.24 7.96
C ASP A 147 -10.89 -1.54 8.54
N LEU A 148 -11.81 -1.45 9.50
CA LEU A 148 -12.50 -2.62 10.06
C LEU A 148 -13.26 -3.38 8.98
N ARG A 149 -13.98 -2.66 8.09
CA ARG A 149 -14.69 -3.26 6.97
C ARG A 149 -13.75 -3.94 5.98
N ASP A 150 -12.64 -3.30 5.63
CA ASP A 150 -11.62 -3.86 4.73
C ASP A 150 -11.05 -5.17 5.32
N MET A 151 -10.78 -5.20 6.64
CA MET A 151 -10.27 -6.39 7.33
C MET A 151 -11.30 -7.52 7.36
N GLU A 152 -12.58 -7.23 7.61
CA GLU A 152 -13.67 -8.22 7.55
C GLU A 152 -13.81 -8.85 6.16
N LEU A 153 -13.64 -8.06 5.09
CA LEU A 153 -13.65 -8.55 3.72
C LEU A 153 -12.48 -9.51 3.46
N LEU A 154 -11.29 -9.20 3.98
CA LEU A 154 -10.14 -10.10 3.89
C LEU A 154 -10.36 -11.39 4.70
N GLU A 155 -10.90 -11.30 5.94
CA GLU A 155 -11.26 -12.50 6.72
C GLU A 155 -12.26 -13.38 5.97
N ALA A 156 -13.32 -12.80 5.44
CA ALA A 156 -14.36 -13.54 4.73
C ALA A 156 -13.85 -14.21 3.44
N ARG A 157 -12.92 -13.57 2.72
CA ARG A 157 -12.43 -14.06 1.43
C ARG A 157 -11.27 -15.04 1.53
N PHE A 158 -10.35 -14.80 2.49
CA PHE A 158 -9.07 -15.51 2.59
C PHE A 158 -8.95 -16.34 3.89
N GLY A 159 -9.89 -16.19 4.84
CA GLY A 159 -9.85 -16.91 6.11
C GLY A 159 -8.75 -16.42 7.06
N VAL A 160 -8.21 -15.22 6.84
CA VAL A 160 -7.23 -14.62 7.76
C VAL A 160 -7.85 -14.34 9.11
N LYS A 161 -7.10 -14.55 10.20
CA LYS A 161 -7.60 -14.33 11.56
C LYS A 161 -7.45 -12.87 11.95
N LEU A 162 -8.58 -12.23 12.28
CA LEU A 162 -8.56 -10.87 12.81
C LEU A 162 -8.37 -10.88 14.35
N PRO A 163 -7.46 -10.05 14.88
CA PRO A 163 -7.43 -9.77 16.31
C PRO A 163 -8.72 -9.04 16.75
N PRO A 164 -9.14 -9.16 18.03
CA PRO A 164 -10.44 -8.63 18.50
C PRO A 164 -10.70 -7.16 18.17
N HIS A 165 -9.68 -6.31 18.28
CA HIS A 165 -9.80 -4.86 18.03
C HIS A 165 -9.92 -4.48 16.54
N LEU A 166 -9.77 -5.43 15.61
CA LEU A 166 -10.05 -5.27 14.18
C LEU A 166 -11.41 -5.81 13.77
N ARG A 167 -12.23 -6.24 14.72
CA ARG A 167 -13.62 -6.67 14.49
C ARG A 167 -14.56 -5.53 14.87
N ARG A 168 -15.60 -5.34 14.08
CA ARG A 168 -16.68 -4.46 14.50
C ARG A 168 -17.45 -5.13 15.63
N ASP A 169 -17.89 -4.35 16.61
CA ASP A 169 -18.80 -4.85 17.65
C ASP A 169 -20.06 -5.38 16.96
N GLU A 170 -20.46 -6.60 17.29
CA GLU A 170 -21.74 -7.15 16.86
C GLU A 170 -22.84 -6.28 17.47
N ALA A 171 -23.60 -5.57 16.64
CA ALA A 171 -24.71 -4.72 17.06
C ALA A 171 -25.94 -5.54 17.44
#